data_019e67f68b9c94e58b949cd59a3456ad
#
_entry.id   019e67f68b9c94e58b949cd59a3456ad
#
_cell.length_a   1.000
_cell.length_b   1.000
_cell.length_c   1.000
_cell.angle_alpha   90.00
_cell.angle_beta   90.00
_cell.angle_gamma   90.00
#
_symmetry.space_group_name_H-M   'P 1'
#
loop_
_entity.id
_entity.type
_entity.pdbx_description
1 polymer ?
#
loop_
_entity_poly.entity_id
_entity_poly.type
_entity_poly.pdbx_seq_one_letter_code
_entity_poly.pdbx_strand_id
1 'polypeptide(L)'
;MMRMIAVVVSPILIAMLSGRAIDADVDASAVIESAWSQRDFELNLDPDSAEWRAAPRVTAGRNYVGEPIAGPPTEIRSRWTNENLYLLYVNPYDELNLKPDPTPSVETPQLWNWDVAEAFIGSGTDRVTRYKEFQVSPQGEWVDLDIDREDPRGQAGMKWNSGYRVKGRVDPRARIWYGAMRIPFAAIDTRPPQKGRELRIGLYRIAGVDPSRRFYAWRPTGQTSFHVPQAFGTLRLK
;
A
#
# COMPACT_ATOMS: atom_id res chain seq x y z
N MET A 1 -24.08 63.00 -51.17
CA MET A 1 -23.03 62.73 -50.17
C MET A 1 -23.33 61.36 -49.54
N MET A 2 -22.68 60.33 -50.01
CA MET A 2 -22.95 58.95 -49.58
C MET A 2 -21.73 58.50 -48.72
N ARG A 3 -21.98 58.26 -47.43
CA ARG A 3 -20.92 57.78 -46.48
C ARG A 3 -20.85 56.27 -46.57
N MET A 4 -19.72 55.77 -47.05
CA MET A 4 -19.36 54.36 -47.00
C MET A 4 -18.92 54.00 -45.56
N ILE A 5 -19.58 53.01 -45.01
CA ILE A 5 -19.20 52.40 -43.73
C ILE A 5 -18.28 51.20 -44.05
N ALA A 6 -17.03 51.32 -43.63
CA ALA A 6 -16.07 50.22 -43.75
C ALA A 6 -16.32 49.21 -42.59
N VAL A 7 -16.63 47.95 -42.93
CA VAL A 7 -16.72 46.85 -42.00
C VAL A 7 -15.34 46.24 -41.83
N VAL A 8 -14.79 46.37 -40.64
CA VAL A 8 -13.53 45.71 -40.25
C VAL A 8 -13.84 44.31 -39.77
N VAL A 9 -13.43 43.30 -40.54
CA VAL A 9 -13.52 41.87 -40.14
C VAL A 9 -12.19 41.53 -39.43
N SER A 10 -12.28 41.31 -38.13
CA SER A 10 -11.14 40.75 -37.35
C SER A 10 -11.07 39.25 -37.53
N PRO A 11 -9.90 38.67 -37.82
CA PRO A 11 -9.74 37.22 -37.86
C PRO A 11 -9.68 36.67 -36.41
N ILE A 12 -10.58 35.78 -36.07
CA ILE A 12 -10.54 34.97 -34.85
C ILE A 12 -9.42 33.95 -35.00
N LEU A 13 -8.35 34.12 -34.25
CA LEU A 13 -7.23 33.16 -34.14
C LEU A 13 -7.71 31.98 -33.27
N ILE A 14 -8.06 30.85 -33.89
CA ILE A 14 -8.34 29.61 -33.18
C ILE A 14 -6.99 29.00 -32.75
N ALA A 15 -6.65 29.18 -31.49
CA ALA A 15 -5.54 28.48 -30.87
C ALA A 15 -5.91 27.00 -30.73
N MET A 16 -5.38 26.14 -31.58
CA MET A 16 -5.41 24.70 -31.36
C MET A 16 -4.54 24.38 -30.14
N LEU A 17 -5.19 24.07 -29.01
CA LEU A 17 -4.53 23.40 -27.91
C LEU A 17 -4.19 21.98 -28.37
N SER A 18 -2.95 21.77 -28.75
CA SER A 18 -2.36 20.44 -28.87
C SER A 18 -2.35 19.82 -27.47
N GLY A 19 -3.29 18.94 -27.21
CA GLY A 19 -3.28 18.07 -26.05
C GLY A 19 -1.98 17.25 -26.07
N ARG A 20 -1.01 17.64 -25.24
CA ARG A 20 0.09 16.76 -24.91
C ARG A 20 -0.52 15.53 -24.25
N ALA A 21 -0.46 14.39 -24.93
CA ALA A 21 -0.58 13.10 -24.27
C ALA A 21 0.45 13.11 -23.12
N ILE A 22 -0.03 13.04 -21.90
CA ILE A 22 0.81 12.75 -20.74
C ILE A 22 1.21 11.30 -20.95
N ASP A 23 2.38 11.07 -21.58
CA ASP A 23 3.08 9.82 -21.43
C ASP A 23 3.23 9.64 -19.92
N ALA A 24 2.52 8.67 -19.37
CA ALA A 24 2.71 8.24 -18.00
C ALA A 24 4.09 7.59 -17.94
N ASP A 25 5.11 8.43 -17.78
CA ASP A 25 6.41 8.00 -17.29
C ASP A 25 6.09 7.27 -15.97
N VAL A 26 6.20 5.93 -15.98
CA VAL A 26 5.99 5.11 -14.79
C VAL A 26 7.06 5.57 -13.81
N ASP A 27 6.66 6.47 -12.92
CA ASP A 27 7.52 7.02 -11.89
C ASP A 27 8.22 5.85 -11.20
N ALA A 28 9.54 5.74 -11.33
CA ALA A 28 10.33 4.66 -10.75
C ALA A 28 10.08 4.52 -9.24
N SER A 29 9.62 5.59 -8.57
CA SER A 29 9.13 5.59 -7.19
C SER A 29 7.83 4.80 -7.00
N ALA A 30 7.13 4.44 -8.10
CA ALA A 30 5.89 3.67 -8.08
C ALA A 30 6.09 2.16 -8.06
N VAL A 31 7.32 1.68 -8.06
CA VAL A 31 7.65 0.25 -8.10
C VAL A 31 8.37 -0.16 -6.82
N ILE A 32 7.84 -1.16 -6.12
CA ILE A 32 8.60 -1.92 -5.14
C ILE A 32 9.06 -3.23 -5.79
N GLU A 33 10.36 -3.48 -5.78
CA GLU A 33 10.92 -4.74 -6.19
C GLU A 33 10.89 -5.73 -5.03
N SER A 34 10.45 -6.95 -5.29
CA SER A 34 10.50 -8.04 -4.31
C SER A 34 11.61 -9.01 -4.67
N ALA A 35 12.57 -9.19 -3.79
CA ALA A 35 13.72 -10.05 -4.05
C ALA A 35 13.38 -11.52 -3.79
N TRP A 36 13.77 -12.41 -4.70
CA TRP A 36 13.54 -13.84 -4.58
C TRP A 36 14.34 -14.49 -3.46
N SER A 37 13.72 -15.47 -2.79
CA SER A 37 14.32 -16.38 -1.83
C SER A 37 14.07 -17.81 -2.26
N GLN A 38 15.12 -18.66 -2.22
CA GLN A 38 15.05 -20.06 -2.68
C GLN A 38 14.02 -20.90 -1.93
N ARG A 39 13.74 -20.55 -0.68
CA ARG A 39 12.81 -21.27 0.21
C ARG A 39 12.10 -20.31 1.13
N ASP A 40 10.98 -20.74 1.63
CA ASP A 40 10.26 -20.07 2.71
C ASP A 40 11.14 -19.94 3.96
N PHE A 41 10.88 -18.88 4.71
CA PHE A 41 11.57 -18.63 5.98
C PHE A 41 10.55 -18.22 7.06
N GLU A 42 10.93 -18.45 8.32
CA GLU A 42 10.15 -17.98 9.45
C GLU A 42 10.17 -16.46 9.53
N LEU A 43 9.01 -15.86 9.86
CA LEU A 43 8.89 -14.42 9.99
C LEU A 43 9.89 -13.88 11.01
N ASN A 44 10.79 -13.03 10.54
CA ASN A 44 11.82 -12.36 11.29
C ASN A 44 11.53 -10.84 11.28
N LEU A 45 11.71 -10.18 12.42
CA LEU A 45 11.44 -8.76 12.61
C LEU A 45 12.71 -7.91 12.69
N ASP A 46 13.87 -8.51 12.46
CA ASP A 46 15.16 -7.81 12.43
C ASP A 46 15.49 -7.39 11.00
N PRO A 47 15.48 -6.08 10.68
CA PRO A 47 15.79 -5.60 9.34
C PRO A 47 17.24 -5.89 8.90
N ASP A 48 18.15 -6.15 9.85
CA ASP A 48 19.55 -6.44 9.58
C ASP A 48 19.85 -7.94 9.43
N SER A 49 18.82 -8.78 9.61
CA SER A 49 18.94 -10.22 9.40
C SER A 49 19.30 -10.59 7.97
N ALA A 50 19.74 -11.83 7.76
CA ALA A 50 20.09 -12.35 6.43
C ALA A 50 18.91 -12.28 5.46
N GLU A 51 17.69 -12.45 5.95
CA GLU A 51 16.46 -12.43 5.16
C GLU A 51 16.15 -11.02 4.64
N TRP A 52 16.43 -9.97 5.43
CA TRP A 52 15.94 -8.63 5.12
C TRP A 52 17.01 -7.63 4.69
N ARG A 53 18.25 -7.72 5.17
CA ARG A 53 19.28 -6.66 4.94
C ARG A 53 19.53 -6.34 3.46
N ALA A 54 19.38 -7.31 2.57
CA ALA A 54 19.56 -7.13 1.12
C ALA A 54 18.23 -7.01 0.35
N ALA A 55 17.08 -6.99 1.03
CA ALA A 55 15.79 -6.84 0.40
C ALA A 55 15.61 -5.39 -0.10
N PRO A 56 15.10 -5.18 -1.32
CA PRO A 56 14.71 -3.87 -1.79
C PRO A 56 13.71 -3.21 -0.84
N ARG A 57 13.77 -1.88 -0.74
CA ARG A 57 12.93 -1.12 0.19
C ARG A 57 12.34 0.12 -0.45
N VAL A 58 11.19 0.50 0.05
CA VAL A 58 10.51 1.77 -0.22
C VAL A 58 10.13 2.44 1.09
N THR A 59 9.74 3.70 1.04
CA THR A 59 9.34 4.44 2.23
C THR A 59 7.94 5.05 2.07
N ALA A 60 7.13 4.99 3.11
CA ALA A 60 5.88 5.72 3.25
C ALA A 60 6.10 6.90 4.19
N GLY A 61 6.12 8.10 3.65
CA GLY A 61 6.39 9.35 4.38
C GLY A 61 5.44 10.49 4.02
N ARG A 62 4.40 10.20 3.25
CA ARG A 62 3.35 11.16 2.86
C ARG A 62 2.00 10.68 3.35
N ASN A 63 1.08 11.61 3.56
CA ASN A 63 -0.31 11.25 3.80
C ASN A 63 -1.02 10.84 2.49
N TYR A 64 -2.27 10.44 2.57
CA TYR A 64 -3.03 9.96 1.42
C TYR A 64 -3.28 11.03 0.34
N VAL A 65 -3.22 12.34 0.67
CA VAL A 65 -3.34 13.43 -0.32
C VAL A 65 -1.98 13.89 -0.87
N GLY A 66 -0.86 13.35 -0.37
CA GLY A 66 0.48 13.61 -0.88
C GLY A 66 1.29 14.61 -0.08
N GLU A 67 0.79 15.12 1.04
CA GLU A 67 1.54 16.02 1.92
C GLU A 67 2.58 15.24 2.74
N PRO A 68 3.78 15.76 2.94
CA PRO A 68 4.79 15.12 3.78
C PRO A 68 4.32 15.05 5.24
N ILE A 69 4.58 13.90 5.88
CA ILE A 69 4.33 13.72 7.31
C ILE A 69 5.64 14.00 8.05
N ALA A 70 5.57 14.82 9.11
CA ALA A 70 6.73 15.12 9.93
C ALA A 70 7.29 13.87 10.65
N GLY A 71 8.60 13.78 10.73
CA GLY A 71 9.31 12.67 11.36
C GLY A 71 9.79 11.59 10.39
N PRO A 72 10.42 10.52 10.90
CA PRO A 72 10.96 9.46 10.07
C PRO A 72 9.83 8.69 9.35
N PRO A 73 10.00 8.36 8.05
CA PRO A 73 9.02 7.57 7.32
C PRO A 73 9.01 6.11 7.78
N THR A 74 7.93 5.41 7.47
CA THR A 74 7.89 3.95 7.53
C THR A 74 8.75 3.38 6.41
N GLU A 75 9.68 2.48 6.72
CA GLU A 75 10.41 1.69 5.72
C GLU A 75 9.68 0.37 5.48
N ILE A 76 9.60 -0.07 4.23
CA ILE A 76 8.92 -1.30 3.84
C ILE A 76 9.84 -2.09 2.91
N ARG A 77 10.07 -3.37 3.25
CA ARG A 77 10.89 -4.30 2.47
C ARG A 77 10.05 -5.45 1.94
N SER A 78 10.45 -6.01 0.81
CA SER A 78 9.74 -7.12 0.18
C SER A 78 10.67 -8.24 -0.26
N ARG A 79 10.22 -9.48 -0.02
CA ARG A 79 10.80 -10.71 -0.57
C ARG A 79 9.70 -11.67 -1.01
N TRP A 80 10.06 -12.62 -1.86
CA TRP A 80 9.12 -13.64 -2.31
C TRP A 80 9.79 -15.00 -2.47
N THR A 81 8.99 -16.04 -2.41
CA THR A 81 9.34 -17.43 -2.70
C THR A 81 8.37 -17.98 -3.73
N ASN A 82 8.45 -19.26 -4.07
CA ASN A 82 7.47 -19.90 -4.95
C ASN A 82 6.06 -20.01 -4.30
N GLU A 83 5.95 -19.81 -2.99
CA GLU A 83 4.72 -20.00 -2.23
C GLU A 83 4.18 -18.68 -1.66
N ASN A 84 5.08 -17.82 -1.18
CA ASN A 84 4.70 -16.70 -0.35
C ASN A 84 5.35 -15.38 -0.75
N LEU A 85 4.59 -14.30 -0.58
CA LEU A 85 5.09 -12.92 -0.52
C LEU A 85 5.37 -12.57 0.94
N TYR A 86 6.50 -11.92 1.19
CA TYR A 86 6.92 -11.44 2.51
C TYR A 86 7.05 -9.92 2.49
N LEU A 87 6.52 -9.29 3.51
CA LEU A 87 6.66 -7.85 3.75
C LEU A 87 7.19 -7.62 5.17
N LEU A 88 8.13 -6.68 5.32
CA LEU A 88 8.58 -6.16 6.62
C LEU A 88 8.36 -4.66 6.65
N TYR A 89 7.70 -4.19 7.69
CA TYR A 89 7.50 -2.79 8.02
C TYR A 89 8.38 -2.41 9.22
N VAL A 90 9.12 -1.33 9.07
CA VAL A 90 9.89 -0.67 10.14
C VAL A 90 9.22 0.67 10.40
N ASN A 91 8.58 0.82 11.54
CA ASN A 91 7.65 1.90 11.83
C ASN A 91 8.13 2.74 13.02
N PRO A 92 8.86 3.84 12.81
CA PRO A 92 9.14 4.80 13.88
C PRO A 92 7.84 5.40 14.42
N TYR A 93 7.77 5.66 15.74
CA TYR A 93 6.58 6.22 16.35
C TYR A 93 6.91 7.26 17.43
N ASP A 94 5.98 8.21 17.60
CA ASP A 94 5.97 9.14 18.73
C ASP A 94 5.05 8.63 19.84
N GLU A 95 3.87 8.14 19.44
CA GLU A 95 2.85 7.57 20.29
C GLU A 95 2.24 6.36 19.59
N LEU A 96 1.82 5.36 20.36
CA LEU A 96 1.13 4.17 19.85
C LEU A 96 -0.33 4.17 20.33
N ASN A 97 -1.22 3.96 19.39
CA ASN A 97 -2.62 3.65 19.65
C ASN A 97 -2.80 2.13 19.59
N LEU A 98 -2.66 1.47 20.72
CA LEU A 98 -2.73 0.01 20.82
C LEU A 98 -4.14 -0.45 21.20
N LYS A 99 -4.59 -1.55 20.62
CA LYS A 99 -5.82 -2.19 21.05
C LYS A 99 -5.66 -2.72 22.49
N PRO A 100 -6.59 -2.41 23.40
CA PRO A 100 -6.62 -3.05 24.71
C PRO A 100 -6.90 -4.55 24.55
N ASP A 101 -6.32 -5.36 25.45
CA ASP A 101 -6.50 -6.81 25.49
C ASP A 101 -6.24 -7.49 24.12
N PRO A 102 -5.00 -7.47 23.62
CA PRO A 102 -4.67 -7.99 22.30
C PRO A 102 -4.92 -9.51 22.21
N THR A 103 -5.43 -9.95 21.06
CA THR A 103 -5.76 -11.35 20.79
C THR A 103 -5.14 -11.82 19.47
N PRO A 104 -3.80 -11.94 19.36
CA PRO A 104 -3.11 -12.25 18.09
C PRO A 104 -3.39 -13.66 17.54
N SER A 105 -4.02 -14.54 18.32
CA SER A 105 -4.39 -15.89 17.89
C SER A 105 -5.65 -15.96 17.04
N VAL A 106 -6.45 -14.90 16.98
CA VAL A 106 -7.69 -14.79 16.21
C VAL A 106 -7.71 -13.49 15.43
N GLU A 107 -8.48 -13.48 14.35
CA GLU A 107 -8.68 -12.30 13.54
C GLU A 107 -9.35 -11.18 14.36
N THR A 108 -8.84 -9.96 14.20
CA THR A 108 -9.34 -8.77 14.91
C THR A 108 -10.11 -7.88 13.94
N PRO A 109 -11.44 -7.92 13.93
CA PRO A 109 -12.25 -7.03 13.10
C PRO A 109 -11.97 -5.54 13.40
N GLN A 110 -11.98 -4.70 12.36
CA GLN A 110 -11.75 -3.26 12.47
C GLN A 110 -10.40 -2.88 13.10
N LEU A 111 -9.35 -3.68 12.84
CA LEU A 111 -8.01 -3.45 13.38
C LEU A 111 -7.46 -2.05 13.02
N TRP A 112 -7.92 -1.48 11.90
CA TRP A 112 -7.61 -0.10 11.47
C TRP A 112 -8.06 1.01 12.45
N ASN A 113 -8.79 0.71 13.51
CA ASN A 113 -9.09 1.67 14.57
C ASN A 113 -7.87 1.97 15.47
N TRP A 114 -6.84 1.12 15.41
CA TRP A 114 -5.58 1.24 16.13
C TRP A 114 -4.40 1.42 15.18
N ASP A 115 -3.18 1.37 15.71
CA ASP A 115 -1.98 1.38 14.87
C ASP A 115 -1.87 0.10 14.06
N VAL A 116 -1.74 0.24 12.74
CA VAL A 116 -1.58 -0.89 11.81
C VAL A 116 -0.67 -0.54 10.66
N ALA A 117 0.02 -1.55 10.12
CA ALA A 117 0.60 -1.54 8.79
C ALA A 117 -0.28 -2.35 7.85
N GLU A 118 -0.47 -1.86 6.63
CA GLU A 118 -1.46 -2.39 5.68
C GLU A 118 -0.82 -2.64 4.32
N ALA A 119 -1.15 -3.77 3.72
CA ALA A 119 -0.84 -4.09 2.33
C ALA A 119 -2.13 -4.41 1.57
N PHE A 120 -2.45 -3.59 0.55
CA PHE A 120 -3.57 -3.81 -0.35
C PHE A 120 -3.02 -4.37 -1.65
N ILE A 121 -3.39 -5.60 -2.04
CA ILE A 121 -2.77 -6.30 -3.16
C ILE A 121 -3.84 -6.77 -4.15
N GLY A 122 -3.78 -6.23 -5.37
CA GLY A 122 -4.60 -6.68 -6.50
C GLY A 122 -3.80 -7.59 -7.43
N SER A 123 -4.44 -8.64 -7.94
CA SER A 123 -3.88 -9.40 -9.05
C SER A 123 -3.71 -8.48 -10.27
N GLY A 124 -2.72 -8.70 -11.11
CA GLY A 124 -2.53 -7.87 -12.30
C GLY A 124 -3.63 -8.11 -13.38
N THR A 125 -4.56 -9.02 -13.17
CA THR A 125 -5.57 -9.46 -14.18
C THR A 125 -7.00 -9.25 -13.76
N ASP A 126 -7.27 -9.10 -12.46
CA ASP A 126 -8.62 -8.82 -11.99
C ASP A 126 -9.03 -7.37 -12.28
N ARG A 127 -10.33 -7.11 -12.12
CA ARG A 127 -10.84 -5.74 -12.12
C ARG A 127 -10.05 -4.89 -11.12
N VAL A 128 -9.79 -3.65 -11.50
CA VAL A 128 -9.03 -2.71 -10.64
C VAL A 128 -9.67 -2.58 -9.25
N THR A 129 -10.99 -2.68 -9.18
CA THR A 129 -11.80 -2.56 -7.97
C THR A 129 -11.72 -3.76 -7.02
N ARG A 130 -11.10 -4.89 -7.46
CA ARG A 130 -10.85 -6.06 -6.60
C ARG A 130 -9.41 -6.14 -6.13
N TYR A 131 -9.23 -6.35 -4.84
CA TYR A 131 -7.93 -6.54 -4.19
C TYR A 131 -8.10 -7.20 -2.82
N LYS A 132 -6.99 -7.68 -2.27
CA LYS A 132 -6.91 -8.24 -0.91
C LYS A 132 -6.29 -7.21 0.01
N GLU A 133 -6.76 -7.14 1.23
CA GLU A 133 -6.23 -6.27 2.27
C GLU A 133 -5.68 -7.13 3.41
N PHE A 134 -4.47 -6.80 3.86
CA PHE A 134 -3.77 -7.49 4.93
C PHE A 134 -3.29 -6.46 5.94
N GLN A 135 -3.57 -6.65 7.22
CA GLN A 135 -3.16 -5.73 8.28
C GLN A 135 -2.41 -6.46 9.38
N VAL A 136 -1.42 -5.78 9.97
CA VAL A 136 -0.71 -6.22 11.17
C VAL A 136 -0.55 -5.06 12.15
N SER A 137 -0.84 -5.31 13.45
CA SER A 137 -0.63 -4.35 14.53
C SER A 137 0.75 -4.48 15.17
N PRO A 138 1.20 -3.48 15.97
CA PRO A 138 2.41 -3.59 16.80
C PRO A 138 2.42 -4.79 17.75
N GLN A 139 1.25 -5.27 18.17
CA GLN A 139 1.07 -6.38 19.11
C GLN A 139 0.91 -7.73 18.40
N GLY A 140 0.94 -7.76 17.05
CA GLY A 140 0.81 -8.98 16.26
C GLY A 140 -0.63 -9.42 15.98
N GLU A 141 -1.61 -8.57 16.24
CA GLU A 141 -2.98 -8.78 15.79
C GLU A 141 -3.07 -8.59 14.29
N TRP A 142 -4.10 -9.16 13.68
CA TRP A 142 -4.23 -9.20 12.23
C TRP A 142 -5.68 -9.21 11.78
N VAL A 143 -5.89 -8.79 10.55
CA VAL A 143 -7.13 -8.98 9.79
C VAL A 143 -6.79 -9.07 8.30
N ASP A 144 -7.52 -9.93 7.58
CA ASP A 144 -7.46 -10.01 6.12
C ASP A 144 -8.85 -9.89 5.50
N LEU A 145 -8.94 -9.17 4.38
CA LEU A 145 -10.20 -8.85 3.73
C LEU A 145 -10.10 -9.10 2.21
N ASP A 146 -11.16 -9.68 1.63
CA ASP A 146 -11.35 -9.76 0.17
C ASP A 146 -12.24 -8.59 -0.27
N ILE A 147 -11.64 -7.54 -0.80
CA ILE A 147 -12.34 -6.31 -1.16
C ILE A 147 -12.80 -6.34 -2.62
N ASP A 148 -14.09 -6.11 -2.82
CA ASP A 148 -14.69 -5.75 -4.11
C ASP A 148 -15.44 -4.42 -3.95
N ARG A 149 -14.91 -3.34 -4.50
CA ARG A 149 -15.49 -2.00 -4.39
C ARG A 149 -16.79 -1.83 -5.18
N GLU A 150 -17.09 -2.76 -6.07
CA GLU A 150 -18.34 -2.79 -6.84
C GLU A 150 -19.40 -3.72 -6.25
N ASP A 151 -19.06 -4.46 -5.19
CA ASP A 151 -20.03 -5.32 -4.51
C ASP A 151 -21.02 -4.47 -3.70
N PRO A 152 -22.32 -4.46 -4.06
CA PRO A 152 -23.32 -3.66 -3.35
C PRO A 152 -23.55 -4.15 -1.91
N ARG A 153 -23.10 -5.35 -1.57
CA ARG A 153 -23.17 -5.91 -0.19
C ARG A 153 -22.08 -5.37 0.73
N GLY A 154 -21.08 -4.65 0.17
CA GLY A 154 -20.06 -3.86 0.86
C GLY A 154 -19.12 -4.60 1.81
N GLN A 155 -19.63 -5.56 2.57
CA GLN A 155 -18.88 -6.27 3.60
C GLN A 155 -18.79 -7.80 3.36
N ALA A 156 -19.15 -8.27 2.18
CA ALA A 156 -19.13 -9.71 1.89
C ALA A 156 -17.70 -10.30 1.98
N GLY A 157 -16.67 -9.49 1.73
CA GLY A 157 -15.27 -9.87 1.87
C GLY A 157 -14.75 -9.98 3.30
N MET A 158 -15.47 -9.48 4.30
CA MET A 158 -15.01 -9.48 5.70
C MET A 158 -14.99 -10.86 6.37
N LYS A 159 -15.41 -11.92 5.68
CA LYS A 159 -15.37 -13.31 6.17
C LYS A 159 -14.40 -14.20 5.39
N TRP A 160 -13.44 -13.61 4.76
CA TRP A 160 -12.43 -14.33 4.00
C TRP A 160 -11.23 -14.66 4.90
N ASN A 161 -10.56 -15.78 4.65
CA ASN A 161 -9.34 -16.16 5.36
C ASN A 161 -8.31 -16.61 4.33
N SER A 162 -7.22 -15.86 4.24
CA SER A 162 -6.12 -16.10 3.31
C SER A 162 -5.14 -17.16 3.79
N GLY A 163 -5.14 -17.47 5.07
CA GLY A 163 -4.09 -18.27 5.71
C GLY A 163 -2.76 -17.52 5.88
N TYR A 164 -2.73 -16.18 5.70
CA TYR A 164 -1.51 -15.42 5.93
C TYR A 164 -1.09 -15.45 7.40
N ARG A 165 0.18 -15.13 7.65
CA ARG A 165 0.74 -15.09 8.99
C ARG A 165 1.45 -13.78 9.24
N VAL A 166 1.43 -13.34 10.50
CA VAL A 166 2.03 -12.08 10.91
C VAL A 166 2.92 -12.25 12.14
N LYS A 167 3.81 -11.28 12.33
CA LYS A 167 4.46 -10.98 13.60
C LYS A 167 4.47 -9.47 13.81
N GLY A 168 4.26 -9.06 15.07
CA GLY A 168 4.42 -7.69 15.52
C GLY A 168 5.37 -7.63 16.72
N ARG A 169 6.15 -6.55 16.85
CA ARG A 169 7.02 -6.29 18.01
C ARG A 169 7.27 -4.81 18.18
N VAL A 170 7.15 -4.32 19.37
CA VAL A 170 7.54 -2.95 19.74
C VAL A 170 8.95 -2.96 20.35
N ASP A 171 9.80 -2.04 19.90
CA ASP A 171 11.06 -1.68 20.55
C ASP A 171 10.91 -0.28 21.17
N PRO A 172 10.64 -0.19 22.49
CA PRO A 172 10.39 1.08 23.12
C PRO A 172 11.66 1.94 23.29
N ARG A 173 12.86 1.33 23.23
CA ARG A 173 14.12 2.08 23.31
C ARG A 173 14.42 2.79 22.00
N ALA A 174 14.26 2.08 20.89
CA ALA A 174 14.42 2.66 19.55
C ALA A 174 13.23 3.51 19.13
N ARG A 175 12.08 3.41 19.80
CA ARG A 175 10.79 4.00 19.41
C ARG A 175 10.40 3.55 17.99
N ILE A 176 10.55 2.25 17.75
CA ILE A 176 10.20 1.60 16.48
C ILE A 176 9.33 0.39 16.79
N TRP A 177 8.28 0.19 16.03
CA TRP A 177 7.62 -1.09 15.97
C TRP A 177 7.82 -1.76 14.62
N TYR A 178 7.91 -3.08 14.64
CA TYR A 178 8.14 -3.91 13.47
C TYR A 178 6.90 -4.75 13.22
N GLY A 179 6.45 -4.79 11.98
CA GLY A 179 5.38 -5.68 11.51
C GLY A 179 5.87 -6.51 10.34
N ALA A 180 5.68 -7.82 10.38
CA ALA A 180 6.01 -8.68 9.25
C ALA A 180 4.79 -9.52 8.84
N MET A 181 4.66 -9.74 7.52
CA MET A 181 3.60 -10.52 6.91
C MET A 181 4.20 -11.60 6.01
N ARG A 182 3.65 -12.83 6.06
CA ARG A 182 3.85 -13.90 5.09
C ARG A 182 2.51 -14.21 4.45
N ILE A 183 2.36 -13.87 3.18
CA ILE A 183 1.09 -13.90 2.44
C ILE A 183 1.19 -14.98 1.36
N PRO A 184 0.38 -16.04 1.39
CA PRO A 184 0.35 -17.05 0.34
C PRO A 184 -0.05 -16.42 -1.00
N PHE A 185 0.71 -16.69 -2.08
CA PHE A 185 0.33 -16.21 -3.42
C PHE A 185 -1.03 -16.73 -3.86
N ALA A 186 -1.39 -17.95 -3.46
CA ALA A 186 -2.71 -18.54 -3.72
C ALA A 186 -3.88 -17.69 -3.18
N ALA A 187 -3.63 -16.87 -2.14
CA ALA A 187 -4.61 -15.94 -1.59
C ALA A 187 -4.76 -14.66 -2.43
N ILE A 188 -3.74 -14.31 -3.22
CA ILE A 188 -3.71 -13.09 -4.03
C ILE A 188 -4.23 -13.37 -5.45
N ASP A 189 -3.73 -14.44 -6.04
CA ASP A 189 -3.96 -14.77 -7.46
C ASP A 189 -3.85 -16.28 -7.69
N THR A 190 -4.63 -16.80 -8.60
CA THR A 190 -4.61 -18.24 -8.99
C THR A 190 -3.38 -18.62 -9.82
N ARG A 191 -2.70 -17.65 -10.41
CA ARG A 191 -1.50 -17.89 -11.21
C ARG A 191 -0.27 -18.04 -10.29
N PRO A 192 0.64 -18.98 -10.57
CA PRO A 192 1.86 -19.13 -9.77
C PRO A 192 2.74 -17.88 -9.87
N PRO A 193 3.49 -17.53 -8.82
CA PRO A 193 4.48 -16.47 -8.88
C PRO A 193 5.61 -16.87 -9.84
N GLN A 194 6.14 -15.89 -10.54
CA GLN A 194 7.32 -16.06 -11.39
C GLN A 194 8.09 -14.73 -11.49
N LYS A 195 9.39 -14.83 -11.73
CA LYS A 195 10.24 -13.66 -11.95
C LYS A 195 9.69 -12.79 -13.08
N GLY A 196 9.70 -11.48 -12.88
CA GLY A 196 9.17 -10.48 -13.81
C GLY A 196 7.66 -10.24 -13.69
N ARG A 197 6.94 -11.05 -12.92
CA ARG A 197 5.52 -10.81 -12.70
C ARG A 197 5.29 -9.55 -11.89
N GLU A 198 4.24 -8.84 -12.24
CA GLU A 198 3.78 -7.63 -11.56
C GLU A 198 2.41 -7.82 -10.94
N LEU A 199 2.25 -7.26 -9.75
CA LEU A 199 0.99 -7.13 -9.02
C LEU A 199 0.76 -5.66 -8.70
N ARG A 200 -0.48 -5.25 -8.54
CA ARG A 200 -0.81 -3.91 -8.01
C ARG A 200 -0.70 -3.94 -6.50
N ILE A 201 -0.07 -2.91 -5.89
CA ILE A 201 0.08 -2.86 -4.44
C ILE A 201 -0.05 -1.45 -3.89
N GLY A 202 -0.83 -1.31 -2.81
CA GLY A 202 -0.84 -0.16 -1.92
C GLY A 202 -0.19 -0.54 -0.60
N LEU A 203 0.73 0.30 -0.09
CA LEU A 203 1.42 0.08 1.18
C LEU A 203 1.18 1.28 2.08
N TYR A 204 0.58 1.02 3.23
CA TYR A 204 0.05 2.07 4.10
C TYR A 204 0.36 1.79 5.57
N ARG A 205 0.15 2.80 6.40
CA ARG A 205 0.18 2.71 7.85
C ARG A 205 -0.79 3.72 8.45
N ILE A 206 -1.53 3.31 9.48
CA ILE A 206 -2.29 4.20 10.35
C ILE A 206 -1.58 4.26 11.69
N ALA A 207 -1.39 5.45 12.25
CA ALA A 207 -0.61 5.64 13.46
C ALA A 207 -1.13 6.74 14.38
N GLY A 208 -1.07 6.49 15.68
CA GLY A 208 -1.38 7.46 16.74
C GLY A 208 -2.85 7.62 17.05
N VAL A 209 -3.14 8.58 17.92
CA VAL A 209 -4.48 8.89 18.43
C VAL A 209 -4.98 10.22 17.89
N ASP A 210 -6.29 10.41 17.80
CA ASP A 210 -6.89 11.70 17.44
C ASP A 210 -6.57 12.78 18.50
N PRO A 211 -6.33 14.05 18.12
CA PRO A 211 -6.40 14.61 16.77
C PRO A 211 -5.09 14.48 15.97
N SER A 212 -4.05 13.87 16.53
CA SER A 212 -2.72 13.72 15.89
C SER A 212 -2.58 12.45 15.04
N ARG A 213 -3.67 11.74 14.79
CA ARG A 213 -3.67 10.51 14.01
C ARG A 213 -3.16 10.75 12.60
N ARG A 214 -2.26 9.87 12.11
CA ARG A 214 -1.56 10.00 10.84
C ARG A 214 -1.82 8.80 9.94
N PHE A 215 -1.94 9.08 8.63
CA PHE A 215 -2.22 8.10 7.59
C PHE A 215 -1.07 8.11 6.58
N TYR A 216 -0.12 7.20 6.74
CA TYR A 216 1.06 7.11 5.91
C TYR A 216 0.78 6.33 4.63
N ALA A 217 1.23 6.84 3.50
CA ALA A 217 1.17 6.18 2.21
C ALA A 217 2.56 6.16 1.56
N TRP A 218 2.94 4.99 1.01
CA TRP A 218 4.05 4.92 0.07
C TRP A 218 3.67 5.62 -1.24
N ARG A 219 2.48 5.30 -1.75
CA ARG A 219 1.86 5.98 -2.88
C ARG A 219 0.62 6.71 -2.38
N PRO A 220 0.61 8.05 -2.39
CA PRO A 220 -0.58 8.82 -2.08
C PRO A 220 -1.71 8.49 -3.04
N THR A 221 -2.93 8.40 -2.52
CA THR A 221 -4.12 8.11 -3.31
C THR A 221 -4.75 9.35 -3.94
N GLY A 222 -4.35 10.54 -3.47
CA GLY A 222 -4.96 11.82 -3.86
C GLY A 222 -6.35 12.05 -3.26
N GLN A 223 -6.81 11.16 -2.39
CA GLN A 223 -8.12 11.21 -1.72
C GLN A 223 -7.97 10.90 -0.23
N THR A 224 -8.94 11.26 0.59
CA THR A 224 -8.96 10.98 2.04
C THR A 224 -9.28 9.52 2.37
N SER A 225 -8.77 8.59 1.57
CA SER A 225 -8.98 7.14 1.71
C SER A 225 -7.84 6.37 1.08
N PHE A 226 -7.46 5.22 1.65
CA PHE A 226 -6.54 4.27 1.02
C PHE A 226 -7.24 3.37 -0.03
N HIS A 227 -8.56 3.26 0.01
CA HIS A 227 -9.35 2.44 -0.90
C HIS A 227 -9.53 3.07 -2.29
N VAL A 228 -8.42 3.46 -2.91
CA VAL A 228 -8.35 4.01 -4.28
C VAL A 228 -7.41 3.13 -5.12
N PRO A 229 -7.88 1.96 -5.58
CA PRO A 229 -7.02 0.97 -6.23
C PRO A 229 -6.40 1.43 -7.54
N GLN A 230 -6.91 2.52 -8.15
CA GLN A 230 -6.32 3.17 -9.32
C GLN A 230 -4.98 3.85 -9.00
N ALA A 231 -4.75 4.22 -7.73
CA ALA A 231 -3.52 4.86 -7.25
C ALA A 231 -2.47 3.86 -6.74
N PHE A 232 -2.75 2.55 -6.74
CA PHE A 232 -1.78 1.55 -6.33
C PHE A 232 -0.53 1.60 -7.19
N GLY A 233 0.61 1.34 -6.58
CA GLY A 233 1.86 1.13 -7.28
C GLY A 233 1.99 -0.32 -7.77
N THR A 234 3.20 -0.66 -8.20
CA THR A 234 3.56 -1.98 -8.75
C THR A 234 4.49 -2.72 -7.81
N LEU A 235 4.16 -3.96 -7.48
CA LEU A 235 5.06 -4.94 -6.90
C LEU A 235 5.62 -5.80 -8.03
N ARG A 236 6.95 -5.78 -8.21
CA ARG A 236 7.64 -6.58 -9.25
C ARG A 236 8.46 -7.69 -8.62
N LEU A 237 8.22 -8.92 -9.01
CA LEU A 237 8.98 -10.10 -8.57
C LEU A 237 10.31 -10.21 -9.34
N LYS A 238 11.46 -10.13 -8.62
CA LYS A 238 12.83 -10.15 -9.19
C LYS A 238 13.51 -11.51 -9.05
#